data_5bc0864170aa913a0aab7405e361e6e2
#
_entry.id   5bc0864170aa913a0aab7405e361e6e2
#
_cell.length_a   1.000
_cell.length_b   1.000
_cell.length_c   1.000
_cell.angle_alpha   90.00
_cell.angle_beta   90.00
_cell.angle_gamma   90.00
#
_symmetry.space_group_name_H-M   'P 1'
#
loop_
_entity.id
_entity.type
_entity.pdbx_description
1 polymer ?
#
loop_
_entity_poly.entity_id
_entity_poly.type
_entity_poly.pdbx_seq_one_letter_code
_entity_poly.pdbx_strand_id
1 'polypeptide(L)'
;MVGCRHTKLRLATNIVQISARTPTATAMAAITMDHLSGGRFCLGLGVSGPQVVEGWYGQRFNKPLARTREYVDIIRKILKREERLTNAGPEYPIPARDGMGLGKALNVMTHPVRADLPIFLGAEGPKNVAMAAEIADGWYPIFYAPRHEGMYAQHLAEGFARPGARRTPEDFEILAMATTFIDDDIEAAYNRARPTIALYVGGMGAQEMNFHADVFRRLGYEEAVDKIQNLFLNGKQEEAIAAVPKEMVDEICLVGPAAKIRDDLAAWKESKVTTLIIGGSPDTLRTMAELVYG
;
A
#
# COMPACT_ATOMS: atom_id res chain seq x y z
N MET A 1 7.90 2.28 20.28
CA MET A 1 7.78 1.61 21.60
C MET A 1 7.11 0.23 21.52
N VAL A 2 6.07 0.02 20.70
CA VAL A 2 5.43 -1.32 20.55
C VAL A 2 6.45 -2.37 20.10
N GLY A 3 7.27 -2.05 19.10
CA GLY A 3 8.27 -2.98 18.57
C GLY A 3 9.35 -3.43 19.56
N CYS A 4 9.64 -2.65 20.60
CA CYS A 4 10.60 -3.03 21.62
C CYS A 4 10.01 -3.93 22.71
N ARG A 5 8.68 -3.95 22.86
CA ARG A 5 7.98 -4.73 23.89
C ARG A 5 7.52 -6.10 23.43
N HIS A 6 7.37 -6.31 22.13
CA HIS A 6 6.88 -7.55 21.52
C HIS A 6 7.96 -8.18 20.66
N THR A 7 8.35 -9.39 20.99
CA THR A 7 9.49 -10.08 20.35
C THR A 7 9.08 -10.92 19.13
N LYS A 8 7.78 -11.12 18.89
CA LYS A 8 7.27 -11.99 17.80
C LYS A 8 6.61 -11.24 16.65
N LEU A 9 6.06 -10.03 16.88
CA LEU A 9 5.34 -9.27 15.86
C LEU A 9 6.31 -8.66 14.85
N ARG A 10 6.03 -8.84 13.58
CA ARG A 10 6.63 -8.05 12.51
C ARG A 10 6.10 -6.61 12.59
N LEU A 11 6.95 -5.67 12.23
CA LEU A 11 6.60 -4.24 12.17
C LEU A 11 6.68 -3.80 10.72
N ALA A 12 5.69 -3.07 10.26
CA ALA A 12 5.70 -2.57 8.89
C ALA A 12 5.23 -1.13 8.82
N THR A 13 5.73 -0.39 7.84
CA THR A 13 5.08 0.87 7.42
C THR A 13 4.05 0.57 6.34
N ASN A 14 2.89 1.23 6.43
CA ASN A 14 1.86 1.15 5.40
C ASN A 14 1.30 2.56 5.13
N ILE A 15 1.97 3.36 4.37
CA ILE A 15 3.26 3.23 3.68
C ILE A 15 4.13 4.46 3.95
N VAL A 16 5.42 4.42 3.65
CA VAL A 16 6.28 5.61 3.50
C VAL A 16 6.15 6.12 2.06
N GLN A 17 5.84 7.39 1.91
CA GLN A 17 5.72 8.02 0.59
C GLN A 17 7.10 8.36 0.04
N ILE A 18 7.42 7.90 -1.17
CA ILE A 18 8.75 8.09 -1.78
C ILE A 18 9.10 9.56 -2.05
N SER A 19 8.10 10.43 -2.16
CA SER A 19 8.29 11.87 -2.36
C SER A 19 8.59 12.64 -1.06
N ALA A 20 8.35 12.02 0.11
CA ALA A 20 8.55 12.67 1.41
C ALA A 20 10.02 12.69 1.85
N ARG A 21 10.84 11.76 1.34
CA ARG A 21 12.25 11.59 1.74
C ARG A 21 13.10 11.11 0.58
N THR A 22 14.40 11.34 0.65
CA THR A 22 15.35 10.71 -0.27
C THR A 22 15.44 9.19 0.00
N PRO A 23 15.77 8.37 -1.01
CA PRO A 23 15.92 6.93 -0.81
C PRO A 23 16.99 6.58 0.23
N THR A 24 18.07 7.37 0.31
CA THR A 24 19.12 7.21 1.31
C THR A 24 18.64 7.47 2.73
N ALA A 25 17.86 8.54 2.95
CA ALA A 25 17.28 8.83 4.27
C ALA A 25 16.26 7.76 4.69
N THR A 26 15.48 7.24 3.75
CA THR A 26 14.54 6.14 4.01
C THR A 26 15.28 4.85 4.36
N ALA A 27 16.36 4.51 3.63
CA ALA A 27 17.18 3.35 3.95
C ALA A 27 17.79 3.43 5.35
N MET A 28 18.33 4.60 5.74
CA MET A 28 18.87 4.80 7.09
C MET A 28 17.79 4.62 8.17
N ALA A 29 16.60 5.16 7.98
CA ALA A 29 15.48 4.98 8.89
C ALA A 29 15.05 3.50 8.97
N ALA A 30 14.97 2.80 7.84
CA ALA A 30 14.63 1.37 7.79
C ALA A 30 15.67 0.51 8.52
N ILE A 31 16.97 0.78 8.33
CA ILE A 31 18.05 0.10 9.05
C ILE A 31 17.90 0.31 10.56
N THR A 32 17.64 1.55 10.99
CA THR A 32 17.43 1.87 12.41
C THR A 32 16.23 1.11 12.98
N MET A 33 15.11 1.07 12.26
CA MET A 33 13.92 0.34 12.69
C MET A 33 14.17 -1.19 12.72
N ASP A 34 14.96 -1.70 11.79
CA ASP A 34 15.31 -3.12 11.77
C ASP A 34 16.19 -3.50 12.96
N HIS A 35 17.17 -2.68 13.33
CA HIS A 35 17.95 -2.83 14.57
C HIS A 35 17.06 -2.82 15.82
N LEU A 36 16.21 -1.79 15.96
CA LEU A 36 15.33 -1.64 17.13
C LEU A 36 14.32 -2.79 17.26
N SER A 37 13.93 -3.39 16.15
CA SER A 37 13.00 -4.53 16.13
C SER A 37 13.69 -5.89 16.22
N GLY A 38 15.02 -5.96 16.14
CA GLY A 38 15.75 -7.23 16.10
C GLY A 38 15.47 -8.01 14.81
N GLY A 39 15.51 -7.34 13.66
CA GLY A 39 15.35 -7.97 12.35
C GLY A 39 13.89 -8.27 11.95
N ARG A 40 12.89 -7.58 12.52
CA ARG A 40 11.46 -7.82 12.25
C ARG A 40 10.78 -6.73 11.46
N PHE A 41 11.51 -5.70 11.02
CA PHE A 41 10.95 -4.58 10.28
C PHE A 41 10.74 -4.92 8.80
N CYS A 42 9.65 -4.43 8.23
CA CYS A 42 9.33 -4.48 6.80
C CYS A 42 9.05 -3.05 6.32
N LEU A 43 9.57 -2.68 5.17
CA LEU A 43 9.43 -1.35 4.63
C LEU A 43 8.33 -1.30 3.55
N GLY A 44 7.19 -0.73 3.88
CA GLY A 44 6.15 -0.41 2.89
C GLY A 44 6.38 0.96 2.27
N LEU A 45 6.36 1.03 0.95
CA LEU A 45 6.57 2.23 0.14
C LEU A 45 5.38 2.48 -0.80
N GLY A 46 5.12 3.73 -1.13
CA GLY A 46 4.09 4.09 -2.11
C GLY A 46 4.35 5.46 -2.75
N VAL A 47 3.73 5.67 -3.90
CA VAL A 47 3.92 6.90 -4.70
C VAL A 47 3.05 8.05 -4.24
N SER A 48 1.94 7.78 -3.52
CA SER A 48 0.88 8.75 -3.24
C SER A 48 0.20 9.27 -4.54
N GLY A 49 -0.52 10.38 -4.45
CA GLY A 49 -1.15 11.04 -5.59
C GLY A 49 -0.60 12.45 -5.83
N PRO A 50 -0.85 13.06 -7.01
CA PRO A 50 -0.37 14.39 -7.32
C PRO A 50 -0.83 15.44 -6.31
N GLN A 51 -2.02 15.32 -5.74
CA GLN A 51 -2.56 16.26 -4.75
C GLN A 51 -1.68 16.36 -3.50
N VAL A 52 -1.16 15.22 -3.03
CA VAL A 52 -0.28 15.18 -1.87
C VAL A 52 1.15 15.52 -2.27
N VAL A 53 1.64 14.95 -3.38
CA VAL A 53 3.04 15.14 -3.79
C VAL A 53 3.31 16.59 -4.19
N GLU A 54 2.41 17.22 -4.94
CA GLU A 54 2.56 18.60 -5.39
C GLU A 54 2.03 19.58 -4.35
N GLY A 55 0.84 19.32 -3.79
CA GLY A 55 0.17 20.23 -2.87
C GLY A 55 0.75 20.25 -1.45
N TRP A 56 1.27 19.14 -0.95
CA TRP A 56 1.79 19.03 0.42
C TRP A 56 3.31 18.99 0.49
N TYR A 57 3.96 18.20 -0.41
CA TYR A 57 5.42 18.11 -0.41
C TYR A 57 6.12 19.11 -1.32
N GLY A 58 5.39 19.83 -2.19
CA GLY A 58 5.95 20.77 -3.16
C GLY A 58 6.90 20.10 -4.17
N GLN A 59 6.70 18.79 -4.44
CA GLN A 59 7.50 18.01 -5.38
C GLN A 59 6.70 17.77 -6.66
N ARG A 60 7.38 17.61 -7.78
CA ARG A 60 6.70 17.27 -9.05
C ARG A 60 6.23 15.81 -9.01
N PHE A 61 4.96 15.59 -9.33
CA PHE A 61 4.42 14.25 -9.56
C PHE A 61 4.68 13.83 -11.01
N ASN A 62 5.81 13.24 -11.25
CA ASN A 62 6.22 12.78 -12.58
C ASN A 62 6.87 11.41 -12.52
N LYS A 63 6.75 10.64 -13.60
CA LYS A 63 7.39 9.34 -13.81
C LYS A 63 7.34 8.41 -12.57
N PRO A 64 6.18 8.21 -11.92
CA PRO A 64 6.11 7.50 -10.64
C PRO A 64 6.69 6.07 -10.71
N LEU A 65 6.51 5.35 -11.82
CA LEU A 65 7.07 4.00 -12.00
C LEU A 65 8.60 4.00 -12.02
N ALA A 66 9.22 4.90 -12.80
CA ALA A 66 10.67 4.99 -12.89
C ALA A 66 11.27 5.41 -11.55
N ARG A 67 10.66 6.39 -10.89
CA ARG A 67 11.08 6.86 -9.56
C ARG A 67 11.00 5.74 -8.52
N THR A 68 9.92 4.97 -8.48
CA THR A 68 9.78 3.85 -7.54
C THR A 68 10.85 2.80 -7.78
N ARG A 69 11.12 2.45 -9.03
CA ARG A 69 12.14 1.46 -9.39
C ARG A 69 13.53 1.91 -8.91
N GLU A 70 13.96 3.12 -9.24
CA GLU A 70 15.23 3.65 -8.80
C GLU A 70 15.32 3.77 -7.26
N TYR A 71 14.23 4.18 -6.63
CA TYR A 71 14.15 4.31 -5.18
C TYR A 71 14.39 2.98 -4.47
N VAL A 72 13.70 1.92 -4.93
CA VAL A 72 13.86 0.55 -4.38
C VAL A 72 15.28 0.02 -4.65
N ASP A 73 15.81 0.21 -5.87
CA ASP A 73 17.17 -0.23 -6.22
C ASP A 73 18.23 0.43 -5.32
N ILE A 74 18.13 1.74 -5.10
CA ILE A 74 19.04 2.48 -4.21
C ILE A 74 18.97 1.93 -2.78
N ILE A 75 17.76 1.69 -2.25
CA ILE A 75 17.61 1.10 -0.91
C ILE A 75 18.27 -0.29 -0.86
N ARG A 76 18.03 -1.14 -1.88
CA ARG A 76 18.65 -2.47 -1.95
C ARG A 76 20.18 -2.42 -1.97
N LYS A 77 20.76 -1.50 -2.74
CA LYS A 77 22.23 -1.26 -2.77
C LYS A 77 22.75 -0.86 -1.40
N ILE A 78 22.06 0.04 -0.70
CA ILE A 78 22.45 0.47 0.65
C ILE A 78 22.38 -0.70 1.64
N LEU A 79 21.34 -1.53 1.58
CA LEU A 79 21.16 -2.68 2.46
C LEU A 79 22.21 -3.77 2.23
N LYS A 80 22.60 -4.02 0.98
CA LYS A 80 23.68 -4.96 0.64
C LYS A 80 25.05 -4.46 1.07
N ARG A 81 25.27 -3.14 0.96
CA ARG A 81 26.53 -2.48 1.36
C ARG A 81 27.80 -3.09 0.73
N GLU A 82 27.67 -3.64 -0.47
CA GLU A 82 28.79 -4.23 -1.23
C GLU A 82 29.76 -3.18 -1.74
N GLU A 83 29.22 -2.02 -2.19
CA GLU A 83 29.97 -0.93 -2.77
C GLU A 83 29.54 0.43 -2.18
N ARG A 84 30.36 1.46 -2.41
CA ARG A 84 29.92 2.83 -2.15
C ARG A 84 28.76 3.18 -3.06
N LEU A 85 27.73 3.79 -2.49
CA LEU A 85 26.50 4.08 -3.21
C LEU A 85 26.76 5.04 -4.37
N THR A 86 26.38 4.58 -5.57
CA THR A 86 26.23 5.41 -6.77
C THR A 86 24.92 5.07 -7.46
N ASN A 87 24.33 6.06 -8.12
CA ASN A 87 23.18 5.83 -9.00
C ASN A 87 23.26 6.74 -10.22
N ALA A 88 23.38 6.14 -11.40
CA ALA A 88 23.40 6.86 -12.67
C ALA A 88 22.00 7.16 -13.22
N GLY A 89 20.94 6.68 -12.57
CA GLY A 89 19.55 6.87 -12.97
C GLY A 89 19.16 8.36 -13.00
N PRO A 90 18.19 8.73 -13.86
CA PRO A 90 17.80 10.12 -14.05
C PRO A 90 16.97 10.70 -12.90
N GLU A 91 16.29 9.86 -12.12
CA GLU A 91 15.31 10.31 -11.13
C GLU A 91 15.97 10.60 -9.76
N TYR A 92 17.02 9.85 -9.40
CA TYR A 92 17.79 10.01 -8.17
C TYR A 92 19.29 9.85 -8.42
N PRO A 93 19.93 10.77 -9.20
CA PRO A 93 21.37 10.67 -9.46
C PRO A 93 22.17 10.82 -8.16
N ILE A 94 23.09 9.90 -7.90
CA ILE A 94 23.96 9.89 -6.72
C ILE A 94 25.40 9.61 -7.17
N PRO A 95 26.35 10.56 -7.00
CA PRO A 95 26.17 11.94 -6.51
C PRO A 95 25.29 12.81 -7.40
N ALA A 96 24.76 13.92 -6.83
CA ALA A 96 23.94 14.87 -7.58
C ALA A 96 24.70 15.43 -8.78
N ARG A 97 24.02 15.55 -9.94
CA ARG A 97 24.65 16.05 -11.18
C ARG A 97 24.85 17.55 -11.17
N ASP A 98 23.89 18.28 -10.57
CA ASP A 98 23.83 19.75 -10.58
C ASP A 98 24.30 20.35 -9.24
N GLY A 99 25.22 19.65 -8.55
CA GLY A 99 25.80 20.12 -7.30
C GLY A 99 27.08 20.92 -7.49
N MET A 100 27.75 21.25 -6.40
CA MET A 100 29.03 21.98 -6.40
C MET A 100 30.22 21.15 -6.92
N GLY A 101 30.00 19.94 -7.41
CA GLY A 101 31.07 19.02 -7.86
C GLY A 101 31.87 18.35 -6.74
N LEU A 102 31.47 18.55 -5.47
CA LEU A 102 32.16 17.99 -4.30
C LEU A 102 31.56 16.71 -3.78
N GLY A 103 30.46 16.23 -4.42
CA GLY A 103 29.76 14.99 -4.05
C GLY A 103 30.65 13.77 -4.23
N LYS A 104 30.68 12.88 -3.23
CA LYS A 104 31.43 11.63 -3.26
C LYS A 104 30.49 10.46 -2.98
N ALA A 105 30.77 9.32 -3.60
CA ALA A 105 30.12 8.05 -3.27
C ALA A 105 30.44 7.67 -1.81
N LEU A 106 29.39 7.44 -1.02
CA LEU A 106 29.48 7.13 0.41
C LEU A 106 28.77 5.80 0.71
N ASN A 107 29.06 5.24 1.86
CA ASN A 107 28.32 4.14 2.47
C ASN A 107 27.55 4.63 3.70
N VAL A 108 26.44 3.96 4.01
CA VAL A 108 25.79 4.12 5.31
C VAL A 108 26.75 3.66 6.42
N MET A 109 26.82 4.41 7.51
CA MET A 109 27.74 4.09 8.63
C MET A 109 27.25 2.89 9.44
N THR A 110 25.94 2.80 9.69
CA THR A 110 25.32 1.68 10.41
C THR A 110 25.25 0.47 9.50
N HIS A 111 25.79 -0.67 9.94
CA HIS A 111 25.67 -1.93 9.20
C HIS A 111 24.24 -2.46 9.31
N PRO A 112 23.59 -2.81 8.20
CA PRO A 112 22.27 -3.44 8.24
C PRO A 112 22.29 -4.76 8.98
N VAL A 113 21.23 -5.05 9.74
CA VAL A 113 21.01 -6.36 10.37
C VAL A 113 20.81 -7.44 9.31
N ARG A 114 20.11 -7.08 8.24
CA ARG A 114 19.77 -7.94 7.10
C ARG A 114 20.00 -7.18 5.79
N ALA A 115 20.71 -7.81 4.87
CA ALA A 115 20.78 -7.31 3.49
C ALA A 115 19.44 -7.46 2.73
N ASP A 116 18.61 -8.40 3.19
CA ASP A 116 17.31 -8.76 2.59
C ASP A 116 16.11 -8.30 3.44
N LEU A 117 16.12 -7.03 3.85
CA LEU A 117 14.96 -6.40 4.51
C LEU A 117 13.78 -6.38 3.55
N PRO A 118 12.59 -6.93 3.91
CA PRO A 118 11.43 -6.95 3.03
C PRO A 118 10.94 -5.56 2.67
N ILE A 119 10.70 -5.34 1.37
CA ILE A 119 10.11 -4.11 0.83
C ILE A 119 8.78 -4.45 0.18
N PHE A 120 7.71 -3.79 0.62
CA PHE A 120 6.37 -3.92 0.08
C PHE A 120 5.98 -2.65 -0.67
N LEU A 121 5.22 -2.78 -1.77
CA LEU A 121 4.76 -1.64 -2.55
C LEU A 121 3.25 -1.47 -2.50
N GLY A 122 2.82 -0.25 -2.17
CA GLY A 122 1.43 0.18 -2.38
C GLY A 122 1.19 0.46 -3.87
N ALA A 123 0.24 -0.25 -4.47
CA ALA A 123 -0.05 -0.17 -5.90
C ALA A 123 -1.52 -0.49 -6.19
N GLU A 124 -2.12 0.22 -7.14
CA GLU A 124 -3.51 -0.01 -7.57
C GLU A 124 -3.66 -0.13 -9.10
N GLY A 125 -2.89 0.65 -9.84
CA GLY A 125 -2.93 0.60 -11.31
C GLY A 125 -2.20 -0.63 -11.86
N PRO A 126 -2.62 -1.19 -13.00
CA PRO A 126 -2.07 -2.40 -13.60
C PRO A 126 -0.53 -2.43 -13.67
N LYS A 127 0.07 -1.37 -14.20
CA LYS A 127 1.54 -1.26 -14.33
C LYS A 127 2.27 -1.21 -12.99
N ASN A 128 1.65 -0.60 -11.96
CA ASN A 128 2.22 -0.56 -10.62
C ASN A 128 2.13 -1.92 -9.93
N VAL A 129 1.02 -2.65 -10.09
CA VAL A 129 0.85 -4.01 -9.56
C VAL A 129 1.87 -4.96 -10.21
N ALA A 130 2.04 -4.90 -11.53
CA ALA A 130 3.06 -5.68 -12.22
C ALA A 130 4.47 -5.31 -11.74
N MET A 131 4.77 -4.03 -11.51
CA MET A 131 6.05 -3.61 -10.96
C MET A 131 6.26 -4.11 -9.52
N ALA A 132 5.22 -4.12 -8.68
CA ALA A 132 5.31 -4.67 -7.32
C ALA A 132 5.70 -6.15 -7.35
N ALA A 133 5.08 -6.96 -8.22
CA ALA A 133 5.41 -8.37 -8.41
C ALA A 133 6.84 -8.57 -8.96
N GLU A 134 7.37 -7.62 -9.75
CA GLU A 134 8.72 -7.69 -10.28
C GLU A 134 9.81 -7.38 -9.25
N ILE A 135 9.68 -6.26 -8.50
CA ILE A 135 10.80 -5.70 -7.72
C ILE A 135 10.64 -5.76 -6.20
N ALA A 136 9.45 -6.09 -5.69
CA ALA A 136 9.16 -6.08 -4.27
C ALA A 136 9.08 -7.50 -3.67
N ASP A 137 8.96 -7.55 -2.35
CA ASP A 137 8.71 -8.79 -1.60
C ASP A 137 7.22 -9.01 -1.35
N GLY A 138 6.40 -7.99 -1.61
CA GLY A 138 4.95 -8.06 -1.49
C GLY A 138 4.26 -6.77 -1.93
N TRP A 139 2.95 -6.81 -1.86
CA TRP A 139 2.05 -5.79 -2.36
C TRP A 139 1.02 -5.38 -1.32
N TYR A 140 0.80 -4.06 -1.21
CA TYR A 140 -0.25 -3.43 -0.42
C TYR A 140 -1.36 -2.90 -1.35
N PRO A 141 -2.41 -3.65 -1.68
CA PRO A 141 -3.63 -3.10 -2.26
C PRO A 141 -4.42 -2.37 -1.18
N ILE A 142 -4.83 -1.11 -1.46
CA ILE A 142 -5.68 -0.39 -0.51
C ILE A 142 -7.14 -0.87 -0.60
N PHE A 143 -7.59 -1.17 -1.81
CA PHE A 143 -8.92 -1.71 -2.10
C PHE A 143 -8.78 -3.05 -2.82
N TYR A 144 -8.75 -4.12 -2.04
CA TYR A 144 -8.69 -5.48 -2.57
C TYR A 144 -10.09 -6.11 -2.49
N ALA A 145 -10.58 -6.58 -3.63
CA ALA A 145 -11.85 -7.29 -3.73
C ALA A 145 -11.56 -8.79 -3.89
N PRO A 146 -11.67 -9.60 -2.82
CA PRO A 146 -11.28 -11.02 -2.88
C PRO A 146 -12.13 -11.82 -3.86
N ARG A 147 -13.41 -11.45 -4.06
CA ARG A 147 -14.31 -12.09 -5.03
C ARG A 147 -13.95 -11.78 -6.48
N HIS A 148 -13.13 -10.73 -6.72
CA HIS A 148 -12.68 -10.27 -8.04
C HIS A 148 -11.15 -10.40 -8.20
N GLU A 149 -10.53 -11.35 -7.53
CA GLU A 149 -9.08 -11.57 -7.55
C GLU A 149 -8.51 -11.70 -8.98
N GLY A 150 -9.28 -12.27 -9.90
CA GLY A 150 -8.89 -12.42 -11.30
C GLY A 150 -8.46 -11.13 -11.99
N MET A 151 -8.97 -9.96 -11.54
CA MET A 151 -8.56 -8.67 -12.11
C MET A 151 -7.09 -8.29 -11.81
N TYR A 152 -6.49 -8.88 -10.77
CA TYR A 152 -5.09 -8.64 -10.40
C TYR A 152 -4.16 -9.72 -10.93
N ALA A 153 -4.67 -10.92 -11.17
CA ALA A 153 -3.89 -12.12 -11.49
C ALA A 153 -3.00 -11.93 -12.72
N GLN A 154 -3.54 -11.35 -13.80
CA GLN A 154 -2.77 -11.07 -15.02
C GLN A 154 -1.60 -10.11 -14.74
N HIS A 155 -1.82 -9.04 -14.00
CA HIS A 155 -0.81 -8.02 -13.73
C HIS A 155 0.30 -8.55 -12.81
N LEU A 156 -0.05 -9.36 -11.82
CA LEU A 156 0.92 -10.05 -10.99
C LEU A 156 1.75 -11.03 -11.83
N ALA A 157 1.10 -11.84 -12.67
CA ALA A 157 1.78 -12.78 -13.56
C ALA A 157 2.75 -12.07 -14.54
N GLU A 158 2.36 -10.93 -15.11
CA GLU A 158 3.24 -10.09 -15.94
C GLU A 158 4.49 -9.64 -15.18
N GLY A 159 4.35 -9.28 -13.91
CA GLY A 159 5.47 -8.88 -13.07
C GLY A 159 6.40 -10.03 -12.74
N PHE A 160 5.87 -11.17 -12.32
CA PHE A 160 6.66 -12.37 -12.02
C PHE A 160 7.38 -12.95 -13.23
N ALA A 161 6.82 -12.79 -14.43
CA ALA A 161 7.44 -13.27 -15.67
C ALA A 161 8.62 -12.40 -16.14
N ARG A 162 8.86 -11.23 -15.54
CA ARG A 162 9.97 -10.36 -15.96
C ARG A 162 11.32 -10.92 -15.52
N PRO A 163 12.35 -10.82 -16.37
CA PRO A 163 13.70 -11.28 -16.03
C PRO A 163 14.20 -10.58 -14.75
N GLY A 164 14.65 -11.38 -13.79
CA GLY A 164 15.14 -10.87 -12.50
C GLY A 164 14.04 -10.52 -11.51
N ALA A 165 12.79 -10.97 -11.73
CA ALA A 165 11.73 -10.87 -10.74
C ALA A 165 12.20 -11.39 -9.38
N ARG A 166 11.91 -10.62 -8.34
CA ARG A 166 12.52 -10.83 -7.04
C ARG A 166 11.95 -12.03 -6.28
N ARG A 167 10.67 -12.28 -6.44
CA ARG A 167 9.94 -13.36 -5.76
C ARG A 167 9.18 -14.23 -6.76
N THR A 168 8.88 -15.43 -6.35
CA THR A 168 7.89 -16.27 -7.02
C THR A 168 6.48 -15.95 -6.50
N PRO A 169 5.42 -16.36 -7.19
CA PRO A 169 4.05 -16.20 -6.68
C PRO A 169 3.83 -16.80 -5.28
N GLU A 170 4.56 -17.88 -4.95
CA GLU A 170 4.44 -18.59 -3.67
C GLU A 170 5.11 -17.85 -2.51
N ASP A 171 6.20 -17.10 -2.81
CA ASP A 171 6.98 -16.35 -1.82
C ASP A 171 6.57 -14.88 -1.71
N PHE A 172 5.61 -14.42 -2.53
CA PHE A 172 5.18 -13.04 -2.58
C PHE A 172 4.03 -12.78 -1.62
N GLU A 173 4.18 -11.79 -0.75
CA GLU A 173 3.15 -11.46 0.23
C GLU A 173 2.12 -10.45 -0.32
N ILE A 174 0.82 -10.72 -0.13
CA ILE A 174 -0.27 -9.77 -0.41
C ILE A 174 -0.90 -9.38 0.93
N LEU A 175 -0.71 -8.11 1.30
CA LEU A 175 -1.15 -7.57 2.57
C LEU A 175 -2.32 -6.62 2.31
N ALA A 176 -3.53 -7.15 2.30
CA ALA A 176 -4.72 -6.42 1.91
C ALA A 176 -5.44 -5.80 3.11
N MET A 177 -5.87 -4.54 2.95
CA MET A 177 -6.67 -3.87 3.96
C MET A 177 -8.12 -4.39 3.88
N ALA A 178 -8.59 -4.98 4.98
CA ALA A 178 -9.98 -5.35 5.19
C ALA A 178 -10.58 -4.42 6.24
N THR A 179 -11.09 -3.26 5.79
CA THR A 179 -11.74 -2.30 6.69
C THR A 179 -12.90 -2.96 7.40
N THR A 180 -12.87 -2.98 8.74
CA THR A 180 -13.77 -3.80 9.54
C THR A 180 -14.61 -2.94 10.48
N PHE A 181 -15.92 -3.12 10.45
CA PHE A 181 -16.87 -2.55 11.39
C PHE A 181 -17.84 -3.61 11.89
N ILE A 182 -17.59 -4.12 13.10
CA ILE A 182 -18.47 -5.10 13.76
C ILE A 182 -19.59 -4.34 14.45
N ASP A 183 -20.83 -4.63 14.09
CA ASP A 183 -22.02 -4.03 14.67
C ASP A 183 -23.23 -4.93 14.39
N ASP A 184 -24.10 -5.17 15.39
CA ASP A 184 -25.33 -5.94 15.20
C ASP A 184 -26.36 -5.19 14.34
N ASP A 185 -26.29 -3.84 14.34
CA ASP A 185 -27.01 -3.01 13.38
C ASP A 185 -26.17 -2.90 12.09
N ILE A 186 -26.55 -3.67 11.10
CA ILE A 186 -25.86 -3.73 9.81
C ILE A 186 -25.86 -2.38 9.07
N GLU A 187 -26.93 -1.58 9.21
CA GLU A 187 -27.00 -0.25 8.60
C GLU A 187 -26.01 0.71 9.25
N ALA A 188 -25.87 0.63 10.57
CA ALA A 188 -24.87 1.40 11.30
C ALA A 188 -23.45 1.01 10.85
N ALA A 189 -23.17 -0.28 10.63
CA ALA A 189 -21.90 -0.76 10.11
C ALA A 189 -21.57 -0.21 8.71
N TYR A 190 -22.53 -0.27 7.78
CA TYR A 190 -22.38 0.32 6.44
C TYR A 190 -22.12 1.84 6.50
N ASN A 191 -22.88 2.55 7.32
CA ASN A 191 -22.75 4.00 7.46
C ASN A 191 -21.38 4.42 8.03
N ARG A 192 -20.71 3.56 8.77
CA ARG A 192 -19.31 3.78 9.25
C ARG A 192 -18.28 3.53 8.15
N ALA A 193 -18.53 2.64 7.19
CA ALA A 193 -17.63 2.33 6.10
C ALA A 193 -17.69 3.34 4.95
N ARG A 194 -18.91 3.80 4.58
CA ARG A 194 -19.16 4.69 3.44
C ARG A 194 -18.31 5.97 3.38
N PRO A 195 -18.07 6.70 4.49
CA PRO A 195 -17.29 7.94 4.45
C PRO A 195 -15.88 7.75 3.89
N THR A 196 -15.20 6.66 4.23
CA THR A 196 -13.85 6.36 3.73
C THR A 196 -13.89 6.10 2.23
N ILE A 197 -14.84 5.30 1.75
CA ILE A 197 -14.97 5.01 0.32
C ILE A 197 -15.30 6.29 -0.46
N ALA A 198 -16.26 7.08 0.02
CA ALA A 198 -16.64 8.35 -0.61
C ALA A 198 -15.45 9.34 -0.68
N LEU A 199 -14.63 9.41 0.37
CA LEU A 199 -13.43 10.25 0.39
C LEU A 199 -12.42 9.81 -0.68
N TYR A 200 -12.10 8.53 -0.74
CA TYR A 200 -11.10 8.01 -1.69
C TYR A 200 -11.61 8.09 -3.14
N VAL A 201 -12.87 7.76 -3.38
CA VAL A 201 -13.48 7.80 -4.70
C VAL A 201 -13.72 9.23 -5.16
N GLY A 202 -14.20 10.11 -4.27
CA GLY A 202 -14.61 11.47 -4.61
C GLY A 202 -13.55 12.54 -4.36
N GLY A 203 -12.75 12.42 -3.28
CA GLY A 203 -11.91 13.50 -2.77
C GLY A 203 -10.41 13.32 -2.91
N MET A 204 -9.91 12.09 -3.08
CA MET A 204 -8.48 11.81 -3.11
C MET A 204 -7.84 11.89 -4.51
N GLY A 205 -8.49 12.52 -5.46
CA GLY A 205 -7.98 12.71 -6.81
C GLY A 205 -8.74 13.78 -7.59
N ALA A 206 -8.18 14.23 -8.70
CA ALA A 206 -8.92 15.00 -9.69
C ALA A 206 -9.88 14.07 -10.46
N GLN A 207 -10.90 14.62 -11.08
CA GLN A 207 -11.89 13.82 -11.83
C GLN A 207 -11.22 12.96 -12.91
N GLU A 208 -10.18 13.51 -13.55
CA GLU A 208 -9.45 12.84 -14.65
C GLU A 208 -8.31 11.91 -14.13
N MET A 209 -7.99 11.94 -12.86
CA MET A 209 -6.87 11.15 -12.29
C MET A 209 -7.15 10.78 -10.84
N ASN A 210 -7.92 9.73 -10.65
CA ASN A 210 -8.17 9.14 -9.33
C ASN A 210 -7.98 7.62 -9.41
N PHE A 211 -6.79 7.16 -9.03
CA PHE A 211 -6.43 5.74 -9.06
C PHE A 211 -7.33 4.87 -8.16
N HIS A 212 -7.86 5.43 -7.08
CA HIS A 212 -8.76 4.74 -6.17
C HIS A 212 -10.14 4.54 -6.81
N ALA A 213 -10.67 5.57 -7.46
CA ALA A 213 -11.92 5.47 -8.22
C ALA A 213 -11.83 4.43 -9.35
N ASP A 214 -10.67 4.34 -9.99
CA ASP A 214 -10.46 3.39 -11.08
C ASP A 214 -10.49 1.92 -10.63
N VAL A 215 -10.21 1.63 -9.35
CA VAL A 215 -10.40 0.28 -8.80
C VAL A 215 -11.89 -0.08 -8.85
N PHE A 216 -12.76 0.79 -8.37
CA PHE A 216 -14.20 0.55 -8.34
C PHE A 216 -14.84 0.56 -9.73
N ARG A 217 -14.31 1.36 -10.67
CA ARG A 217 -14.73 1.27 -12.08
C ARG A 217 -14.44 -0.11 -12.66
N ARG A 218 -13.25 -0.65 -12.41
CA ARG A 218 -12.90 -2.01 -12.84
C ARG A 218 -13.74 -3.10 -12.18
N LEU A 219 -14.33 -2.82 -11.02
CA LEU A 219 -15.29 -3.70 -10.35
C LEU A 219 -16.72 -3.56 -10.88
N GLY A 220 -16.97 -2.68 -11.86
CA GLY A 220 -18.28 -2.49 -12.48
C GLY A 220 -19.16 -1.44 -11.81
N TYR A 221 -18.58 -0.54 -11.00
CA TYR A 221 -19.32 0.50 -10.28
C TYR A 221 -19.17 1.90 -10.93
N GLU A 222 -19.06 1.99 -12.26
CA GLU A 222 -18.81 3.24 -12.98
C GLU A 222 -19.84 4.33 -12.63
N GLU A 223 -21.14 3.99 -12.67
CA GLU A 223 -22.22 4.95 -12.39
C GLU A 223 -22.16 5.47 -10.94
N ALA A 224 -21.90 4.58 -10.00
CA ALA A 224 -21.76 4.96 -8.58
C ALA A 224 -20.54 5.85 -8.38
N VAL A 225 -19.41 5.52 -8.99
CA VAL A 225 -18.17 6.32 -8.93
C VAL A 225 -18.41 7.71 -9.48
N ASP A 226 -19.01 7.86 -10.65
CA ASP A 226 -19.27 9.16 -11.29
C ASP A 226 -20.22 10.01 -10.44
N LYS A 227 -21.25 9.40 -9.87
CA LYS A 227 -22.17 10.07 -8.95
C LYS A 227 -21.45 10.56 -7.68
N ILE A 228 -20.67 9.69 -7.03
CA ILE A 228 -19.92 10.02 -5.82
C ILE A 228 -18.93 11.16 -6.10
N GLN A 229 -18.16 11.07 -7.18
CA GLN A 229 -17.20 12.12 -7.57
C GLN A 229 -17.89 13.45 -7.81
N ASN A 230 -18.98 13.46 -8.59
CA ASN A 230 -19.71 14.68 -8.88
C ASN A 230 -20.23 15.34 -7.60
N LEU A 231 -20.87 14.59 -6.72
CA LEU A 231 -21.39 15.10 -5.45
C LEU A 231 -20.26 15.63 -4.56
N PHE A 232 -19.17 14.87 -4.40
CA PHE A 232 -18.05 15.23 -3.54
C PHE A 232 -17.34 16.51 -4.01
N LEU A 233 -17.04 16.62 -5.31
CA LEU A 233 -16.37 17.77 -5.90
C LEU A 233 -17.24 19.04 -5.89
N ASN A 234 -18.57 18.91 -5.84
CA ASN A 234 -19.50 20.01 -5.67
C ASN A 234 -19.80 20.36 -4.19
N GLY A 235 -19.01 19.84 -3.25
CA GLY A 235 -19.15 20.13 -1.81
C GLY A 235 -20.30 19.42 -1.11
N LYS A 236 -20.97 18.47 -1.78
CA LYS A 236 -22.12 17.71 -1.26
C LYS A 236 -21.64 16.38 -0.64
N GLN A 237 -20.77 16.48 0.36
CA GLN A 237 -20.11 15.32 0.95
C GLN A 237 -21.07 14.31 1.56
N GLU A 238 -22.10 14.76 2.27
CA GLU A 238 -23.10 13.86 2.88
C GLU A 238 -23.89 13.09 1.82
N GLU A 239 -24.29 13.76 0.73
CA GLU A 239 -24.95 13.12 -0.41
C GLU A 239 -24.00 12.11 -1.09
N ALA A 240 -22.70 12.43 -1.23
CA ALA A 240 -21.70 11.54 -1.78
C ALA A 240 -21.51 10.27 -0.93
N ILE A 241 -21.48 10.43 0.40
CA ILE A 241 -21.42 9.30 1.35
C ILE A 241 -22.66 8.40 1.21
N ALA A 242 -23.85 9.02 1.16
CA ALA A 242 -25.11 8.29 0.99
C ALA A 242 -25.21 7.58 -0.38
N ALA A 243 -24.49 8.07 -1.39
CA ALA A 243 -24.47 7.47 -2.73
C ALA A 243 -23.61 6.20 -2.85
N VAL A 244 -22.80 5.85 -1.82
CA VAL A 244 -22.00 4.62 -1.83
C VAL A 244 -22.92 3.39 -1.65
N PRO A 245 -23.03 2.48 -2.64
CA PRO A 245 -23.85 1.29 -2.54
C PRO A 245 -23.32 0.31 -1.47
N LYS A 246 -24.20 -0.50 -0.90
CA LYS A 246 -23.81 -1.54 0.07
C LYS A 246 -22.92 -2.59 -0.57
N GLU A 247 -23.26 -2.99 -1.77
CA GLU A 247 -22.52 -3.96 -2.58
C GLU A 247 -21.07 -3.50 -2.79
N MET A 248 -20.86 -2.21 -3.04
CA MET A 248 -19.51 -1.62 -3.18
C MET A 248 -18.72 -1.68 -1.85
N VAL A 249 -19.40 -1.58 -0.72
CA VAL A 249 -18.77 -1.76 0.61
C VAL A 249 -18.41 -3.23 0.82
N ASP A 250 -19.32 -4.16 0.51
CA ASP A 250 -19.13 -5.61 0.70
C ASP A 250 -18.00 -6.19 -0.17
N GLU A 251 -17.62 -5.52 -1.27
CA GLU A 251 -16.49 -5.96 -2.09
C GLU A 251 -15.14 -5.89 -1.35
N ILE A 252 -14.96 -4.90 -0.47
CA ILE A 252 -13.65 -4.58 0.09
C ILE A 252 -13.61 -4.49 1.62
N CYS A 253 -14.77 -4.54 2.27
CA CYS A 253 -14.90 -4.37 3.72
C CYS A 253 -15.47 -5.61 4.38
N LEU A 254 -15.26 -5.73 5.69
CA LEU A 254 -15.90 -6.69 6.58
C LEU A 254 -16.83 -5.93 7.53
N VAL A 255 -18.13 -5.89 7.24
CA VAL A 255 -19.10 -5.05 7.95
C VAL A 255 -20.33 -5.82 8.41
N GLY A 256 -20.84 -5.50 9.59
CA GLY A 256 -22.07 -6.04 10.16
C GLY A 256 -21.84 -6.96 11.35
N PRO A 257 -22.84 -7.81 11.67
CA PRO A 257 -22.74 -8.79 12.76
C PRO A 257 -21.57 -9.77 12.57
N ALA A 258 -21.00 -10.25 13.66
CA ALA A 258 -19.88 -11.18 13.63
C ALA A 258 -20.16 -12.46 12.79
N ALA A 259 -21.41 -12.92 12.75
CA ALA A 259 -21.81 -14.06 11.92
C ALA A 259 -21.64 -13.76 10.42
N LYS A 260 -22.14 -12.60 9.95
CA LYS A 260 -21.94 -12.18 8.54
C LYS A 260 -20.45 -12.04 8.21
N ILE A 261 -19.67 -11.40 9.09
CA ILE A 261 -18.23 -11.24 8.87
C ILE A 261 -17.52 -12.58 8.75
N ARG A 262 -17.94 -13.60 9.55
CA ARG A 262 -17.42 -14.97 9.43
C ARG A 262 -17.67 -15.56 8.05
N ASP A 263 -18.88 -15.37 7.53
CA ASP A 263 -19.25 -15.87 6.19
C ASP A 263 -18.46 -15.13 5.10
N ASP A 264 -18.33 -13.80 5.20
CA ASP A 264 -17.56 -12.99 4.26
C ASP A 264 -16.07 -13.34 4.27
N LEU A 265 -15.50 -13.71 5.41
CA LEU A 265 -14.11 -14.15 5.53
C LEU A 265 -13.78 -15.37 4.67
N ALA A 266 -14.75 -16.16 4.23
CA ALA A 266 -14.51 -17.30 3.34
C ALA A 266 -13.83 -16.85 2.03
N ALA A 267 -14.34 -15.78 1.39
CA ALA A 267 -13.74 -15.25 0.17
C ALA A 267 -12.29 -14.75 0.38
N TRP A 268 -11.99 -14.16 1.54
CA TRP A 268 -10.62 -13.73 1.88
C TRP A 268 -9.68 -14.90 2.12
N LYS A 269 -10.17 -15.98 2.76
CA LYS A 269 -9.40 -17.22 2.99
C LYS A 269 -9.11 -17.99 1.70
N GLU A 270 -9.99 -17.93 0.72
CA GLU A 270 -9.83 -18.55 -0.60
C GLU A 270 -8.92 -17.75 -1.53
N SER A 271 -8.72 -16.46 -1.25
CA SER A 271 -7.92 -15.56 -2.07
C SER A 271 -6.40 -15.75 -1.85
N LYS A 272 -5.59 -15.05 -2.64
CA LYS A 272 -4.13 -15.00 -2.52
C LYS A 272 -3.63 -14.09 -1.40
N VAL A 273 -4.51 -13.50 -0.62
CA VAL A 273 -4.14 -12.63 0.51
C VAL A 273 -3.41 -13.43 1.57
N THR A 274 -2.21 -13.01 1.90
CA THR A 274 -1.37 -13.65 2.95
C THR A 274 -1.54 -13.00 4.31
N THR A 275 -1.96 -11.73 4.34
CA THR A 275 -2.13 -10.95 5.57
C THR A 275 -3.31 -10.00 5.44
N LEU A 276 -4.28 -10.10 6.36
CA LEU A 276 -5.34 -9.12 6.50
C LEU A 276 -4.87 -7.97 7.41
N ILE A 277 -4.99 -6.75 6.92
CA ILE A 277 -4.74 -5.54 7.71
C ILE A 277 -6.08 -5.09 8.28
N ILE A 278 -6.24 -5.26 9.57
CA ILE A 278 -7.46 -4.92 10.31
C ILE A 278 -7.21 -3.67 11.16
N GLY A 279 -8.03 -2.65 10.99
CA GLY A 279 -8.09 -1.49 11.87
C GLY A 279 -9.20 -1.65 12.91
N GLY A 280 -9.07 -0.99 14.06
CA GLY A 280 -10.14 -0.94 15.04
C GLY A 280 -9.67 -0.90 16.50
N SER A 281 -10.64 -1.01 17.41
CA SER A 281 -10.38 -1.10 18.85
C SER A 281 -9.72 -2.45 19.21
N PRO A 282 -9.14 -2.58 20.42
CA PRO A 282 -8.65 -3.87 20.91
C PRO A 282 -9.72 -4.98 20.89
N ASP A 283 -10.98 -4.62 21.11
CA ASP A 283 -12.10 -5.58 21.08
C ASP A 283 -12.38 -6.02 19.64
N THR A 284 -12.40 -5.10 18.67
CA THR A 284 -12.49 -5.44 17.25
C THR A 284 -11.38 -6.41 16.84
N LEU A 285 -10.14 -6.12 17.24
CA LEU A 285 -8.99 -6.99 16.90
C LEU A 285 -9.10 -8.37 17.56
N ARG A 286 -9.60 -8.46 18.79
CA ARG A 286 -9.82 -9.74 19.48
C ARG A 286 -10.89 -10.56 18.78
N THR A 287 -12.05 -9.96 18.50
CA THR A 287 -13.14 -10.63 17.78
C THR A 287 -12.70 -11.11 16.40
N MET A 288 -11.96 -10.26 15.65
CA MET A 288 -11.44 -10.67 14.34
C MET A 288 -10.43 -11.81 14.45
N ALA A 289 -9.57 -11.82 15.46
CA ALA A 289 -8.64 -12.93 15.69
C ALA A 289 -9.41 -14.23 15.97
N GLU A 290 -10.46 -14.19 16.77
CA GLU A 290 -11.35 -15.35 17.03
C GLU A 290 -12.06 -15.83 15.74
N LEU A 291 -12.52 -14.93 14.88
CA LEU A 291 -13.17 -15.26 13.61
C LEU A 291 -12.22 -15.87 12.57
N VAL A 292 -10.94 -15.47 12.60
CA VAL A 292 -9.93 -15.94 11.64
C VAL A 292 -9.31 -17.25 12.07
N TYR A 293 -9.03 -17.43 13.38
CA TYR A 293 -8.26 -18.57 13.91
C TYR A 293 -9.10 -19.58 14.71
N GLY A 294 -10.29 -19.19 15.17
CA GLY A 294 -11.22 -20.05 15.89
C GLY A 294 -12.13 -20.78 14.97
#